data_4b75b8424cc31c59969eb629eaa2cb18
#
_entry.id   4b75b8424cc31c59969eb629eaa2cb18
#
_cell.length_a   1.000
_cell.length_b   1.000
_cell.length_c   1.000
_cell.angle_alpha   90.00
_cell.angle_beta   90.00
_cell.angle_gamma   90.00
#
_symmetry.space_group_name_H-M   'P 1'
#
loop_
_entity.id
_entity.type
_entity.pdbx_description
1 polymer ?
#
loop_
_entity_poly.entity_id
_entity_poly.type
_entity_poly.pdbx_seq_one_letter_code
_entity_poly.pdbx_strand_id
1 'polypeptide(L)'
;MKVTIVGAGVIGLCSAYYLQKEGYEVTVIERGDITDGCSFGNMGYISPSHFIPLASPGIIAEGIRHMLSSSSPFYIKPRLNWDLLQWGYHFWRNCNAATVKRNAPHLNNILHLSRYLINDMRDEIGDTFEMEEIGCLMMCKEEKTLQHEFHLADDAEKFGLQVERLRRNEVQQLETDVEVDVAGAVLFKDDCHFDPGKMITALKKHLESNGVRFQLHTTVTGFEKQNNRVTAVLTDKGKTDADELIVATGSWLPVVMRMMGIRLLLQPGKGYSHTYDHVEKNLKYPAILVDGRCAITPWKQRLRIGGTMELSGINNRVLIKRMQGIYESARNFYPGLTIDFPPADKIWNGLRPVTPDGLPY
;
A
#
# COMPACT_ATOMS: atom_id res chain seq x y z
N MET A 1 17.78 20.10 -17.63
CA MET A 1 17.77 18.63 -17.92
C MET A 1 16.33 18.16 -17.86
N LYS A 2 15.93 17.39 -18.86
CA LYS A 2 14.55 16.85 -18.99
C LYS A 2 14.45 15.49 -18.32
N VAL A 3 13.57 15.35 -17.35
CA VAL A 3 13.28 14.08 -16.69
C VAL A 3 11.89 13.63 -17.09
N THR A 4 11.79 12.44 -17.68
CA THR A 4 10.50 11.82 -18.00
C THR A 4 10.20 10.72 -16.98
N ILE A 5 9.02 10.80 -16.33
CA ILE A 5 8.54 9.84 -15.36
C ILE A 5 7.38 9.07 -15.98
N VAL A 6 7.47 7.74 -15.98
CA VAL A 6 6.40 6.85 -16.43
C VAL A 6 5.66 6.30 -15.21
N GLY A 7 4.39 6.69 -15.08
CA GLY A 7 3.51 6.35 -13.96
C GLY A 7 3.29 7.51 -12.99
N ALA A 8 2.02 7.89 -12.80
CA ALA A 8 1.58 8.95 -11.89
C ALA A 8 0.98 8.40 -10.57
N GLY A 9 1.46 7.27 -10.11
CA GLY A 9 1.22 6.78 -8.74
C GLY A 9 2.02 7.60 -7.72
N VAL A 10 1.89 7.28 -6.42
CA VAL A 10 2.56 8.01 -5.33
C VAL A 10 4.07 8.13 -5.57
N ILE A 11 4.74 7.06 -6.03
CA ILE A 11 6.19 7.10 -6.29
C ILE A 11 6.53 8.07 -7.43
N GLY A 12 5.79 8.04 -8.53
CA GLY A 12 6.03 8.96 -9.66
C GLY A 12 5.77 10.41 -9.30
N LEU A 13 4.69 10.70 -8.58
CA LEU A 13 4.35 12.05 -8.14
C LEU A 13 5.33 12.61 -7.10
N CYS A 14 5.74 11.80 -6.10
CA CYS A 14 6.77 12.20 -5.14
C CYS A 14 8.12 12.43 -5.83
N SER A 15 8.50 11.57 -6.79
CA SER A 15 9.72 11.80 -7.60
C SER A 15 9.62 13.09 -8.40
N ALA A 16 8.47 13.39 -9.01
CA ALA A 16 8.24 14.64 -9.73
C ALA A 16 8.37 15.85 -8.80
N TYR A 17 7.85 15.76 -7.57
CA TYR A 17 7.91 16.82 -6.57
C TYR A 17 9.34 17.21 -6.23
N TYR A 18 10.18 16.24 -5.86
CA TYR A 18 11.57 16.52 -5.51
C TYR A 18 12.40 16.97 -6.71
N LEU A 19 12.18 16.37 -7.88
CA LEU A 19 12.90 16.80 -9.10
C LEU A 19 12.52 18.22 -9.53
N GLN A 20 11.25 18.59 -9.41
CA GLN A 20 10.80 19.94 -9.72
C GLN A 20 11.42 20.95 -8.75
N LYS A 21 11.51 20.65 -7.45
CA LYS A 21 12.19 21.48 -6.44
C LYS A 21 13.68 21.69 -6.77
N GLU A 22 14.34 20.69 -7.34
CA GLU A 22 15.75 20.77 -7.80
C GLU A 22 15.89 21.47 -9.18
N GLY A 23 14.80 21.99 -9.75
CA GLY A 23 14.83 22.77 -10.99
C GLY A 23 14.88 21.94 -12.28
N TYR A 24 14.54 20.65 -12.23
CA TYR A 24 14.45 19.82 -13.43
C TYR A 24 13.15 20.12 -14.20
N GLU A 25 13.22 19.98 -15.53
CA GLU A 25 12.04 20.00 -16.40
C GLU A 25 11.38 18.62 -16.40
N VAL A 26 10.27 18.48 -15.66
CA VAL A 26 9.63 17.17 -15.42
C VAL A 26 8.42 16.98 -16.30
N THR A 27 8.33 15.81 -16.95
CA THR A 27 7.13 15.34 -17.66
C THR A 27 6.71 14.00 -17.08
N VAL A 28 5.44 13.88 -16.68
CA VAL A 28 4.84 12.65 -16.15
C VAL A 28 3.91 12.06 -17.19
N ILE A 29 4.13 10.79 -17.57
CA ILE A 29 3.29 10.05 -18.52
C ILE A 29 2.46 9.04 -17.71
N GLU A 30 1.13 9.11 -17.84
CA GLU A 30 0.19 8.20 -17.16
C GLU A 30 -0.85 7.67 -18.15
N ARG A 31 -1.08 6.36 -18.12
CA ARG A 31 -2.05 5.74 -19.00
C ARG A 31 -3.51 5.99 -18.60
N GLY A 32 -3.78 6.24 -17.33
CA GLY A 32 -5.09 6.56 -16.76
C GLY A 32 -5.25 8.04 -16.42
N ASP A 33 -6.13 8.32 -15.47
CA ASP A 33 -6.41 9.65 -14.94
C ASP A 33 -5.85 9.87 -13.53
N ILE A 34 -4.98 8.98 -13.05
CA ILE A 34 -4.42 8.91 -11.70
C ILE A 34 -5.32 8.30 -10.60
N THR A 35 -6.64 8.23 -10.81
CA THR A 35 -7.60 7.78 -9.78
C THR A 35 -7.77 6.26 -9.75
N ASP A 36 -7.39 5.56 -10.80
CA ASP A 36 -7.54 4.11 -10.98
C ASP A 36 -6.37 3.29 -10.41
N GLY A 37 -5.30 3.97 -9.98
CA GLY A 37 -4.08 3.34 -9.46
C GLY A 37 -4.17 2.87 -8.01
N CYS A 38 -3.28 1.95 -7.63
CA CYS A 38 -3.16 1.43 -6.26
C CYS A 38 -2.92 2.53 -5.21
N SER A 39 -2.30 3.62 -5.61
CA SER A 39 -2.00 4.76 -4.74
C SER A 39 -3.23 5.57 -4.34
N PHE A 40 -4.32 5.53 -5.11
CA PHE A 40 -5.51 6.35 -4.86
C PHE A 40 -6.46 5.73 -3.82
N GLY A 41 -6.66 4.41 -3.87
CA GLY A 41 -7.67 3.72 -3.05
C GLY A 41 -7.09 2.79 -1.98
N ASN A 42 -5.80 2.93 -1.62
CA ASN A 42 -5.21 2.16 -0.52
C ASN A 42 -5.70 2.65 0.85
N MET A 43 -5.24 2.03 1.94
CA MET A 43 -5.72 2.33 3.29
C MET A 43 -5.15 3.63 3.90
N GLY A 44 -4.21 4.31 3.22
CA GLY A 44 -3.68 5.59 3.64
C GLY A 44 -2.74 5.55 4.84
N TYR A 45 -2.12 4.41 5.12
CA TYR A 45 -1.17 4.30 6.23
C TYR A 45 0.24 4.68 5.82
N ILE A 46 0.91 5.38 6.73
CA ILE A 46 2.36 5.51 6.79
C ILE A 46 2.76 4.79 8.07
N SER A 47 3.36 3.61 7.92
CA SER A 47 3.51 2.66 9.03
C SER A 47 4.97 2.27 9.23
N PRO A 48 5.77 3.06 9.98
CA PRO A 48 7.08 2.63 10.46
C PRO A 48 7.05 1.29 11.16
N SER A 49 5.91 0.91 11.76
CA SER A 49 5.69 -0.40 12.41
C SER A 49 5.82 -1.61 11.48
N HIS A 50 5.69 -1.42 10.16
CA HIS A 50 5.73 -2.50 9.18
C HIS A 50 7.15 -2.77 8.63
N PHE A 51 8.16 -2.75 9.49
CA PHE A 51 9.57 -2.97 9.14
C PHE A 51 9.91 -4.44 8.83
N ILE A 52 9.04 -5.40 9.19
CA ILE A 52 9.24 -6.81 8.87
C ILE A 52 8.77 -7.09 7.44
N PRO A 53 9.64 -7.63 6.56
CA PRO A 53 9.24 -7.93 5.18
C PRO A 53 8.18 -9.04 5.13
N LEU A 54 7.34 -9.01 4.09
CA LEU A 54 6.32 -10.05 3.85
C LEU A 54 6.93 -11.46 3.77
N ALA A 55 8.13 -11.57 3.17
CA ALA A 55 8.89 -12.82 3.12
C ALA A 55 9.51 -13.12 4.49
N SER A 56 8.72 -13.63 5.43
CA SER A 56 9.11 -13.97 6.80
C SER A 56 8.85 -15.43 7.14
N PRO A 57 9.50 -15.99 8.20
CA PRO A 57 9.24 -17.35 8.62
C PRO A 57 7.77 -17.61 8.93
N GLY A 58 7.25 -18.76 8.47
CA GLY A 58 5.86 -19.16 8.74
C GLY A 58 4.82 -18.67 7.72
N ILE A 59 5.10 -17.60 6.96
CA ILE A 59 4.11 -16.98 6.05
C ILE A 59 3.59 -17.95 4.98
N ILE A 60 4.40 -18.90 4.51
CA ILE A 60 3.99 -19.90 3.51
C ILE A 60 2.98 -20.89 4.09
N ALA A 61 3.27 -21.44 5.28
CA ALA A 61 2.35 -22.37 5.95
C ALA A 61 1.01 -21.69 6.25
N GLU A 62 1.05 -20.44 6.67
CA GLU A 62 -0.12 -19.61 6.89
C GLU A 62 -0.87 -19.35 5.57
N GLY A 63 -0.18 -18.99 4.51
CA GLY A 63 -0.76 -18.79 3.17
C GLY A 63 -1.47 -20.03 2.66
N ILE A 64 -0.88 -21.22 2.81
CA ILE A 64 -1.49 -22.51 2.41
C ILE A 64 -2.78 -22.77 3.22
N ARG A 65 -2.76 -22.54 4.54
CA ARG A 65 -3.94 -22.69 5.40
C ARG A 65 -5.08 -21.77 4.93
N HIS A 66 -4.77 -20.54 4.58
CA HIS A 66 -5.73 -19.57 4.09
C HIS A 66 -6.28 -19.89 2.69
N MET A 67 -5.53 -20.58 1.83
CA MET A 67 -6.00 -20.93 0.47
C MET A 67 -7.20 -21.88 0.44
N LEU A 68 -7.47 -22.58 1.54
CA LEU A 68 -8.58 -23.55 1.63
C LEU A 68 -9.96 -22.90 1.80
N SER A 69 -10.04 -21.59 2.09
CA SER A 69 -11.29 -20.86 2.24
C SER A 69 -11.51 -19.84 1.14
N SER A 70 -12.74 -19.76 0.61
CA SER A 70 -13.10 -18.81 -0.46
C SER A 70 -13.20 -17.34 0.04
N SER A 71 -13.42 -17.13 1.33
CA SER A 71 -13.43 -15.81 1.99
C SER A 71 -12.08 -15.40 2.57
N SER A 72 -11.07 -16.28 2.45
CA SER A 72 -9.74 -16.04 3.00
C SER A 72 -9.10 -14.73 2.49
N PRO A 73 -8.37 -14.01 3.34
CA PRO A 73 -7.65 -12.80 2.97
C PRO A 73 -6.45 -13.04 2.03
N PHE A 74 -6.02 -14.29 1.86
CA PHE A 74 -4.92 -14.65 0.95
C PHE A 74 -5.35 -15.65 -0.11
N TYR A 75 -4.95 -15.42 -1.36
CA TYR A 75 -5.26 -16.30 -2.48
C TYR A 75 -4.22 -16.24 -3.59
N ILE A 76 -3.82 -17.42 -4.07
CA ILE A 76 -3.05 -17.54 -5.32
C ILE A 76 -3.93 -18.25 -6.35
N LYS A 77 -4.23 -17.55 -7.46
CA LYS A 77 -4.94 -18.17 -8.59
C LYS A 77 -4.01 -19.17 -9.26
N PRO A 78 -4.35 -20.47 -9.31
CA PRO A 78 -3.56 -21.45 -10.03
C PRO A 78 -3.44 -21.05 -11.51
N ARG A 79 -2.20 -20.94 -12.00
CA ARG A 79 -1.90 -20.65 -13.40
C ARG A 79 -0.50 -21.11 -13.75
N LEU A 80 -0.32 -21.65 -14.93
CA LEU A 80 0.98 -21.98 -15.49
C LEU A 80 1.62 -20.69 -16.02
N ASN A 81 2.40 -20.03 -15.17
CA ASN A 81 3.11 -18.80 -15.49
C ASN A 81 4.53 -18.88 -14.94
N TRP A 82 5.50 -18.80 -15.82
CA TRP A 82 6.92 -18.96 -15.46
C TRP A 82 7.41 -17.87 -14.50
N ASP A 83 6.95 -16.61 -14.68
CA ASP A 83 7.31 -15.52 -13.77
C ASP A 83 6.75 -15.73 -12.36
N LEU A 84 5.53 -16.29 -12.23
CA LEU A 84 4.94 -16.65 -10.94
C LEU A 84 5.73 -17.77 -10.25
N LEU A 85 6.13 -18.80 -11.00
CA LEU A 85 6.92 -19.92 -10.46
C LEU A 85 8.29 -19.44 -9.98
N GLN A 86 8.98 -18.63 -10.77
CA GLN A 86 10.28 -18.07 -10.37
C GLN A 86 10.13 -17.10 -9.18
N TRP A 87 9.14 -16.22 -9.20
CA TRP A 87 8.85 -15.35 -8.08
C TRP A 87 8.57 -16.18 -6.81
N GLY A 88 7.73 -17.20 -6.90
CA GLY A 88 7.40 -18.09 -5.79
C GLY A 88 8.61 -18.81 -5.23
N TYR A 89 9.53 -19.30 -6.09
CA TYR A 89 10.78 -19.90 -5.66
C TYR A 89 11.67 -18.91 -4.90
N HIS A 90 11.86 -17.71 -5.42
CA HIS A 90 12.66 -16.68 -4.75
C HIS A 90 11.98 -16.18 -3.46
N PHE A 91 10.66 -16.04 -3.44
CA PHE A 91 9.90 -15.71 -2.24
C PHE A 91 10.10 -16.78 -1.15
N TRP A 92 9.94 -18.06 -1.50
CA TRP A 92 10.20 -19.16 -0.58
C TRP A 92 11.62 -19.14 -0.01
N ARG A 93 12.63 -18.90 -0.85
CA ARG A 93 14.02 -18.80 -0.39
C ARG A 93 14.27 -17.65 0.58
N ASN A 94 13.47 -16.59 0.48
CA ASN A 94 13.59 -15.42 1.35
C ASN A 94 12.75 -15.54 2.65
N CYS A 95 11.87 -16.53 2.79
CA CYS A 95 11.06 -16.76 3.98
C CYS A 95 11.86 -17.38 5.12
N ASN A 96 12.88 -16.67 5.62
CA ASN A 96 13.73 -17.13 6.71
C ASN A 96 14.23 -15.97 7.58
N ALA A 97 14.66 -16.28 8.82
CA ALA A 97 15.09 -15.29 9.80
C ALA A 97 16.33 -14.47 9.34
N ALA A 98 17.23 -15.07 8.54
CA ALA A 98 18.41 -14.35 8.04
C ALA A 98 18.03 -13.24 7.06
N THR A 99 17.05 -13.48 6.20
CA THR A 99 16.50 -12.45 5.29
C THR A 99 15.80 -11.34 6.09
N VAL A 100 14.99 -11.67 7.08
CA VAL A 100 14.35 -10.67 7.95
C VAL A 100 15.41 -9.81 8.64
N LYS A 101 16.41 -10.44 9.28
CA LYS A 101 17.50 -9.71 9.96
C LYS A 101 18.27 -8.77 9.03
N ARG A 102 18.46 -9.17 7.78
CA ARG A 102 19.16 -8.34 6.76
C ARG A 102 18.27 -7.19 6.27
N ASN A 103 17.00 -7.45 5.98
CA ASN A 103 16.14 -6.51 5.26
C ASN A 103 15.36 -5.57 6.19
N ALA A 104 15.04 -5.97 7.42
CA ALA A 104 14.28 -5.15 8.36
C ALA A 104 14.92 -3.79 8.67
N PRO A 105 16.25 -3.67 8.89
CA PRO A 105 16.86 -2.34 9.09
C PRO A 105 16.71 -1.41 7.89
N HIS A 106 16.79 -1.93 6.67
CA HIS A 106 16.61 -1.12 5.45
C HIS A 106 15.17 -0.67 5.29
N LEU A 107 14.21 -1.54 5.58
CA LEU A 107 12.78 -1.19 5.59
C LEU A 107 12.49 -0.15 6.66
N ASN A 108 12.97 -0.34 7.88
CA ASN A 108 12.80 0.63 8.96
C ASN A 108 13.30 2.03 8.56
N ASN A 109 14.51 2.11 8.00
CA ASN A 109 15.08 3.38 7.57
C ASN A 109 14.24 4.07 6.50
N ILE A 110 13.79 3.33 5.46
CA ILE A 110 12.99 3.94 4.38
C ILE A 110 11.57 4.32 4.85
N LEU A 111 10.99 3.58 5.80
CA LEU A 111 9.68 3.89 6.37
C LEU A 111 9.72 5.16 7.23
N HIS A 112 10.76 5.33 8.07
CA HIS A 112 10.97 6.56 8.81
C HIS A 112 11.26 7.75 7.90
N LEU A 113 12.10 7.58 6.87
CA LEU A 113 12.34 8.60 5.87
C LEU A 113 11.04 8.99 5.14
N SER A 114 10.22 8.01 4.77
CA SER A 114 8.91 8.25 4.15
C SER A 114 8.00 9.10 5.04
N ARG A 115 7.93 8.80 6.34
CA ARG A 115 7.16 9.61 7.30
C ARG A 115 7.68 11.03 7.40
N TYR A 116 9.00 11.21 7.50
CA TYR A 116 9.62 12.53 7.54
C TYR A 116 9.31 13.34 6.28
N LEU A 117 9.51 12.74 5.10
CA LEU A 117 9.31 13.43 3.82
C LEU A 117 7.86 13.78 3.51
N ILE A 118 6.90 12.97 3.99
CA ILE A 118 5.49 13.32 3.76
C ILE A 118 5.03 14.44 4.70
N ASN A 119 5.58 14.53 5.90
CA ASN A 119 5.35 15.67 6.79
C ASN A 119 5.93 16.96 6.21
N ASP A 120 7.17 16.93 5.71
CA ASP A 120 7.79 18.06 4.99
C ASP A 120 6.95 18.51 3.80
N MET A 121 6.46 17.56 3.00
CA MET A 121 5.57 17.83 1.87
C MET A 121 4.23 18.44 2.33
N ARG A 122 3.62 17.92 3.40
CA ARG A 122 2.38 18.47 3.98
C ARG A 122 2.56 19.93 4.40
N ASP A 123 3.66 20.24 5.05
CA ASP A 123 3.94 21.59 5.54
C ASP A 123 4.09 22.59 4.36
N GLU A 124 4.58 22.14 3.21
CA GLU A 124 4.73 22.97 2.01
C GLU A 124 3.44 23.12 1.20
N ILE A 125 2.72 22.03 0.93
CA ILE A 125 1.51 22.08 0.07
C ILE A 125 0.21 22.30 0.84
N GLY A 126 0.27 22.33 2.17
CA GLY A 126 -0.86 22.44 3.10
C GLY A 126 -1.51 21.07 3.38
N ASP A 127 -2.09 20.94 4.57
CA ASP A 127 -2.78 19.70 4.98
C ASP A 127 -4.16 19.58 4.31
N THR A 128 -4.15 19.31 3.00
CA THR A 128 -5.37 19.11 2.21
C THR A 128 -5.79 17.64 2.14
N PHE A 129 -4.96 16.72 2.66
CA PHE A 129 -5.17 15.27 2.60
C PHE A 129 -5.54 14.62 3.94
N GLU A 130 -5.92 15.43 4.93
CA GLU A 130 -6.44 14.96 6.22
C GLU A 130 -5.49 13.99 6.92
N MET A 131 -4.26 14.40 7.14
CA MET A 131 -3.26 13.58 7.82
C MET A 131 -3.45 13.65 9.33
N GLU A 132 -3.47 12.47 9.98
CA GLU A 132 -3.56 12.34 11.43
C GLU A 132 -2.42 11.48 11.97
N GLU A 133 -1.70 12.01 12.98
CA GLU A 133 -0.53 11.39 13.62
C GLU A 133 -0.90 10.83 14.99
N ILE A 134 -1.92 9.97 15.03
CA ILE A 134 -2.47 9.39 16.28
C ILE A 134 -2.04 7.95 16.52
N GLY A 135 -1.22 7.38 15.64
CA GLY A 135 -0.81 5.98 15.69
C GLY A 135 -1.74 5.05 14.91
N CYS A 136 -1.46 3.75 14.99
CA CYS A 136 -2.27 2.67 14.42
C CYS A 136 -2.38 1.51 15.40
N LEU A 137 -3.59 0.97 15.56
CA LEU A 137 -3.87 -0.17 16.44
C LEU A 137 -3.68 -1.49 15.66
N MET A 138 -2.82 -2.37 16.18
CA MET A 138 -2.77 -3.78 15.77
C MET A 138 -3.69 -4.58 16.68
N MET A 139 -4.95 -4.75 16.29
CA MET A 139 -6.00 -5.35 17.11
C MET A 139 -6.00 -6.87 16.99
N CYS A 140 -6.03 -7.55 18.14
CA CYS A 140 -6.02 -9.01 18.22
C CYS A 140 -7.26 -9.53 18.93
N LYS A 141 -7.93 -10.48 18.31
CA LYS A 141 -9.11 -11.14 18.87
C LYS A 141 -8.75 -12.30 19.79
N GLU A 142 -7.71 -13.05 19.41
CA GLU A 142 -7.24 -14.18 20.16
C GLU A 142 -6.05 -13.81 21.08
N GLU A 143 -6.03 -14.33 22.30
CA GLU A 143 -4.93 -14.10 23.24
C GLU A 143 -3.57 -14.56 22.69
N LYS A 144 -3.55 -15.68 21.95
CA LYS A 144 -2.33 -16.19 21.29
C LYS A 144 -1.78 -15.20 20.27
N THR A 145 -2.65 -14.59 19.46
CA THR A 145 -2.27 -13.56 18.47
C THR A 145 -1.77 -12.32 19.19
N LEU A 146 -2.44 -11.91 20.27
CA LEU A 146 -2.03 -10.77 21.08
C LEU A 146 -0.63 -10.95 21.68
N GLN A 147 -0.32 -12.14 22.23
CA GLN A 147 1.01 -12.42 22.75
C GLN A 147 2.08 -12.40 21.67
N HIS A 148 1.76 -12.87 20.46
CA HIS A 148 2.67 -12.75 19.32
C HIS A 148 2.93 -11.28 18.94
N GLU A 149 1.87 -10.45 18.86
CA GLU A 149 2.01 -9.02 18.59
C GLU A 149 2.80 -8.29 19.69
N PHE A 150 2.68 -8.70 20.97
CA PHE A 150 3.51 -8.15 22.05
C PHE A 150 4.99 -8.46 21.84
N HIS A 151 5.36 -9.65 21.35
CA HIS A 151 6.74 -9.95 20.98
C HIS A 151 7.23 -9.14 19.79
N LEU A 152 6.37 -8.90 18.79
CA LEU A 152 6.72 -8.01 17.67
C LEU A 152 6.91 -6.57 18.14
N ALA A 153 6.14 -6.12 19.14
CA ALA A 153 6.32 -4.83 19.79
C ALA A 153 7.68 -4.71 20.50
N ASP A 154 8.16 -5.79 21.17
CA ASP A 154 9.50 -5.84 21.78
C ASP A 154 10.61 -5.67 20.72
N ASP A 155 10.42 -6.21 19.52
CA ASP A 155 11.34 -6.00 18.40
C ASP A 155 11.25 -4.59 17.84
N ALA A 156 10.05 -4.02 17.74
CA ALA A 156 9.83 -2.66 17.28
C ALA A 156 10.51 -1.62 18.17
N GLU A 157 10.45 -1.79 19.50
CA GLU A 157 11.15 -0.94 20.47
C GLU A 157 12.68 -0.93 20.25
N LYS A 158 13.26 -2.07 19.85
CA LYS A 158 14.70 -2.14 19.50
C LYS A 158 15.04 -1.33 18.25
N PHE A 159 14.08 -1.09 17.37
CA PHE A 159 14.19 -0.20 16.20
C PHE A 159 13.82 1.25 16.51
N GLY A 160 13.53 1.57 17.78
CA GLY A 160 13.25 2.94 18.25
C GLY A 160 11.79 3.37 18.11
N LEU A 161 10.87 2.44 17.78
CA LEU A 161 9.44 2.74 17.69
C LEU A 161 8.80 2.85 19.07
N GLN A 162 7.86 3.78 19.22
CA GLN A 162 7.07 3.95 20.42
C GLN A 162 5.83 3.07 20.36
N VAL A 163 5.71 2.15 21.30
CA VAL A 163 4.59 1.20 21.36
C VAL A 163 3.87 1.24 22.70
N GLU A 164 2.59 0.93 22.68
CA GLU A 164 1.78 0.76 23.86
C GLU A 164 0.99 -0.55 23.75
N ARG A 165 1.11 -1.40 24.78
CA ARG A 165 0.44 -2.69 24.85
C ARG A 165 -0.87 -2.50 25.61
N LEU A 166 -1.99 -2.81 24.96
CA LEU A 166 -3.32 -2.53 25.45
C LEU A 166 -4.12 -3.81 25.65
N ARG A 167 -4.80 -3.92 26.80
CA ARG A 167 -5.84 -4.92 27.02
C ARG A 167 -7.20 -4.40 26.55
N ARG A 168 -8.20 -5.29 26.44
CA ARG A 168 -9.55 -4.98 25.95
C ARG A 168 -10.11 -3.67 26.50
N ASN A 169 -10.07 -3.51 27.82
CA ASN A 169 -10.65 -2.32 28.46
C ASN A 169 -9.95 -1.03 28.07
N GLU A 170 -8.65 -1.07 27.85
CA GLU A 170 -7.84 0.07 27.43
C GLU A 170 -8.13 0.40 25.96
N VAL A 171 -8.27 -0.60 25.10
CA VAL A 171 -8.72 -0.40 23.71
C VAL A 171 -10.12 0.23 23.66
N GLN A 172 -11.05 -0.24 24.51
CA GLN A 172 -12.39 0.34 24.60
C GLN A 172 -12.39 1.79 25.10
N GLN A 173 -11.43 2.18 25.93
CA GLN A 173 -11.26 3.58 26.34
C GLN A 173 -10.77 4.48 25.23
N LEU A 174 -10.01 3.96 24.26
CA LEU A 174 -9.61 4.67 23.05
C LEU A 174 -10.77 4.78 22.05
N GLU A 175 -11.54 3.70 21.87
CA GLU A 175 -12.69 3.63 20.96
C GLU A 175 -14.00 3.83 21.72
N THR A 176 -14.30 5.08 22.10
CA THR A 176 -15.44 5.41 22.99
C THR A 176 -16.80 5.30 22.30
N ASP A 177 -16.86 5.43 20.99
CA ASP A 177 -18.13 5.58 20.25
C ASP A 177 -18.65 4.26 19.69
N VAL A 178 -17.76 3.26 19.59
CA VAL A 178 -18.08 1.93 19.04
C VAL A 178 -17.57 0.84 20.00
N GLU A 179 -18.39 -0.18 20.23
CA GLU A 179 -17.98 -1.34 21.02
C GLU A 179 -16.90 -2.14 20.30
N VAL A 180 -15.86 -2.57 21.04
CA VAL A 180 -14.78 -3.42 20.53
C VAL A 180 -14.84 -4.82 21.12
N ASP A 181 -14.60 -5.85 20.30
CA ASP A 181 -14.50 -7.24 20.73
C ASP A 181 -13.13 -7.82 20.39
N VAL A 182 -12.17 -7.60 21.29
CA VAL A 182 -10.75 -7.98 21.17
C VAL A 182 -10.22 -8.54 22.47
N ALA A 183 -9.15 -9.31 22.43
CA ALA A 183 -8.32 -9.61 23.60
C ALA A 183 -7.47 -8.40 24.02
N GLY A 184 -7.01 -7.63 23.03
CA GLY A 184 -6.22 -6.43 23.20
C GLY A 184 -5.65 -5.92 21.87
N ALA A 185 -4.70 -4.99 21.96
CA ALA A 185 -4.01 -4.41 20.82
C ALA A 185 -2.58 -3.97 21.16
N VAL A 186 -1.79 -3.70 20.14
CA VAL A 186 -0.58 -2.88 20.22
C VAL A 186 -0.86 -1.57 19.50
N LEU A 187 -0.67 -0.45 20.16
CA LEU A 187 -0.69 0.87 19.53
C LEU A 187 0.73 1.28 19.14
N PHE A 188 0.98 1.40 17.85
CA PHE A 188 2.22 1.96 17.30
C PHE A 188 2.05 3.47 17.12
N LYS A 189 2.64 4.26 18.01
CA LYS A 189 2.45 5.74 18.06
C LYS A 189 3.14 6.47 16.90
N ASP A 190 4.15 5.85 16.29
CA ASP A 190 4.86 6.43 15.16
C ASP A 190 4.12 6.27 13.82
N ASP A 191 3.11 5.44 13.78
CA ASP A 191 2.28 5.30 12.58
C ASP A 191 1.34 6.51 12.43
N CYS A 192 0.99 6.81 11.20
CA CYS A 192 0.01 7.84 10.89
C CYS A 192 -0.83 7.44 9.68
N HIS A 193 -1.89 8.18 9.42
CA HIS A 193 -2.74 7.93 8.26
C HIS A 193 -3.21 9.23 7.61
N PHE A 194 -3.62 9.13 6.34
CA PHE A 194 -4.15 10.24 5.56
C PHE A 194 -5.10 9.73 4.49
N ASP A 195 -5.87 10.62 3.84
CA ASP A 195 -6.67 10.26 2.66
C ASP A 195 -5.78 10.21 1.42
N PRO A 196 -5.47 9.00 0.89
CA PRO A 196 -4.56 8.87 -0.25
C PRO A 196 -5.11 9.48 -1.53
N GLY A 197 -6.42 9.48 -1.74
CA GLY A 197 -7.04 10.12 -2.90
C GLY A 197 -6.88 11.63 -2.87
N LYS A 198 -7.09 12.25 -1.70
CA LYS A 198 -6.86 13.68 -1.51
C LYS A 198 -5.40 14.06 -1.68
N MET A 199 -4.47 13.26 -1.10
CA MET A 199 -3.03 13.49 -1.26
C MET A 199 -2.60 13.47 -2.74
N ILE A 200 -2.98 12.42 -3.48
CA ILE A 200 -2.65 12.29 -4.91
C ILE A 200 -3.20 13.49 -5.71
N THR A 201 -4.43 13.91 -5.42
CA THR A 201 -5.07 15.05 -6.09
C THR A 201 -4.38 16.38 -5.76
N ALA A 202 -4.05 16.60 -4.49
CA ALA A 202 -3.36 17.82 -4.04
C ALA A 202 -1.95 17.90 -4.63
N LEU A 203 -1.21 16.79 -4.59
CA LEU A 203 0.15 16.73 -5.12
C LEU A 203 0.17 16.95 -6.64
N LYS A 204 -0.74 16.32 -7.39
CA LYS A 204 -0.87 16.60 -8.84
C LYS A 204 -1.13 18.08 -9.11
N LYS A 205 -2.10 18.69 -8.41
CA LYS A 205 -2.43 20.12 -8.57
C LYS A 205 -1.23 21.02 -8.26
N HIS A 206 -0.50 20.72 -7.17
CA HIS A 206 0.72 21.45 -6.81
C HIS A 206 1.77 21.36 -7.92
N LEU A 207 2.02 20.16 -8.44
CA LEU A 207 2.99 19.92 -9.51
C LEU A 207 2.63 20.64 -10.81
N GLU A 208 1.37 20.61 -11.22
CA GLU A 208 0.89 21.36 -12.41
C GLU A 208 1.11 22.87 -12.24
N SER A 209 0.80 23.40 -11.06
CA SER A 209 1.00 24.84 -10.76
C SER A 209 2.48 25.24 -10.76
N ASN A 210 3.39 24.27 -10.55
CA ASN A 210 4.84 24.49 -10.57
C ASN A 210 5.52 23.99 -11.86
N GLY A 211 4.76 23.88 -12.95
CA GLY A 211 5.29 23.67 -14.30
C GLY A 211 5.60 22.23 -14.69
N VAL A 212 5.23 21.24 -13.86
CA VAL A 212 5.31 19.82 -14.25
C VAL A 212 4.25 19.52 -15.31
N ARG A 213 4.65 18.91 -16.42
CA ARG A 213 3.75 18.53 -17.51
C ARG A 213 3.20 17.12 -17.29
N PHE A 214 1.88 16.97 -17.43
CA PHE A 214 1.19 15.68 -17.36
C PHE A 214 0.67 15.27 -18.75
N GLN A 215 1.01 14.06 -19.16
CA GLN A 215 0.44 13.39 -20.33
C GLN A 215 -0.44 12.24 -19.82
N LEU A 216 -1.70 12.55 -19.49
CA LEU A 216 -2.69 11.58 -19.03
C LEU A 216 -3.28 10.81 -20.22
N HIS A 217 -3.91 9.66 -19.91
CA HIS A 217 -4.48 8.75 -20.92
C HIS A 217 -3.49 8.43 -22.04
N THR A 218 -2.20 8.27 -21.67
CA THR A 218 -1.09 8.08 -22.60
C THR A 218 -0.34 6.80 -22.25
N THR A 219 -0.40 5.82 -23.14
CA THR A 219 0.19 4.50 -22.92
C THR A 219 1.59 4.42 -23.51
N VAL A 220 2.57 4.04 -22.69
CA VAL A 220 3.93 3.76 -23.18
C VAL A 220 3.93 2.48 -23.99
N THR A 221 4.48 2.56 -25.21
CA THR A 221 4.58 1.45 -26.18
C THR A 221 6.01 0.99 -26.42
N GLY A 222 7.01 1.78 -26.01
CA GLY A 222 8.42 1.44 -26.17
C GLY A 222 9.37 2.54 -25.76
N PHE A 223 10.65 2.35 -26.07
CA PHE A 223 11.71 3.29 -25.74
C PHE A 223 12.70 3.39 -26.90
N GLU A 224 13.12 4.61 -27.23
CA GLU A 224 14.29 4.81 -28.10
C GLU A 224 15.56 4.78 -27.27
N LYS A 225 16.59 4.13 -27.82
CA LYS A 225 17.90 4.02 -27.19
C LYS A 225 18.99 4.47 -28.14
N GLN A 226 19.93 5.24 -27.62
CA GLN A 226 21.17 5.59 -28.30
C GLN A 226 22.36 5.35 -27.35
N ASN A 227 23.37 4.63 -27.81
CA ASN A 227 24.56 4.29 -27.00
C ASN A 227 24.19 3.68 -25.64
N ASN A 228 23.23 2.74 -25.61
CA ASN A 228 22.71 2.06 -24.43
C ASN A 228 22.01 2.98 -23.37
N ARG A 229 21.70 4.21 -23.74
CA ARG A 229 20.90 5.15 -22.94
C ARG A 229 19.52 5.31 -23.58
N VAL A 230 18.49 5.44 -22.76
CA VAL A 230 17.15 5.82 -23.22
C VAL A 230 17.18 7.30 -23.56
N THR A 231 16.78 7.67 -24.76
CA THR A 231 16.71 9.06 -25.23
C THR A 231 15.29 9.56 -25.41
N ALA A 232 14.32 8.63 -25.49
CA ALA A 232 12.92 8.99 -25.56
C ALA A 232 11.99 7.84 -25.13
N VAL A 233 10.82 8.22 -24.69
CA VAL A 233 9.68 7.34 -24.41
C VAL A 233 8.73 7.38 -25.61
N LEU A 234 8.41 6.22 -26.17
CA LEU A 234 7.43 6.07 -27.23
C LEU A 234 6.05 5.79 -26.62
N THR A 235 5.05 6.49 -27.09
CA THR A 235 3.67 6.36 -26.59
C THR A 235 2.69 6.17 -27.75
N ASP A 236 1.45 5.82 -27.42
CA ASP A 236 0.33 5.77 -28.37
C ASP A 236 -0.07 7.15 -28.93
N LYS A 237 0.46 8.25 -28.33
CA LYS A 237 0.20 9.62 -28.77
C LYS A 237 1.43 10.31 -29.37
N GLY A 238 2.54 9.63 -29.48
CA GLY A 238 3.77 10.17 -30.04
C GLY A 238 4.99 9.91 -29.17
N LYS A 239 6.02 10.73 -29.32
CA LYS A 239 7.33 10.59 -28.67
C LYS A 239 7.55 11.70 -27.65
N THR A 240 8.09 11.34 -26.50
CA THR A 240 8.55 12.29 -25.45
C THR A 240 10.04 12.09 -25.21
N ASP A 241 10.82 13.12 -25.48
CA ASP A 241 12.28 13.09 -25.24
C ASP A 241 12.59 13.08 -23.75
N ALA A 242 13.67 12.39 -23.37
CA ALA A 242 14.14 12.29 -21.99
C ALA A 242 15.66 12.26 -21.93
N ASP A 243 16.25 13.16 -21.13
CA ASP A 243 17.66 13.06 -20.75
C ASP A 243 17.84 11.96 -19.68
N GLU A 244 16.85 11.87 -18.76
CA GLU A 244 16.78 10.84 -17.72
C GLU A 244 15.34 10.28 -17.65
N LEU A 245 15.24 9.00 -17.28
CA LEU A 245 13.99 8.26 -17.22
C LEU A 245 13.78 7.64 -15.83
N ILE A 246 12.60 7.89 -15.25
CA ILE A 246 12.12 7.18 -14.05
C ILE A 246 10.92 6.31 -14.45
N VAL A 247 10.96 5.02 -14.09
CA VAL A 247 9.86 4.09 -14.33
C VAL A 247 9.19 3.73 -12.99
N ALA A 248 8.03 4.35 -12.72
CA ALA A 248 7.26 4.24 -11.47
C ALA A 248 5.88 3.59 -11.69
N THR A 249 5.84 2.52 -12.49
CA THR A 249 4.60 1.91 -12.99
C THR A 249 3.99 0.84 -12.07
N GLY A 250 4.41 0.77 -10.80
CA GLY A 250 3.85 -0.13 -9.79
C GLY A 250 3.85 -1.58 -10.27
N SER A 251 2.69 -2.25 -10.21
CA SER A 251 2.57 -3.66 -10.62
C SER A 251 2.76 -3.91 -12.14
N TRP A 252 2.77 -2.87 -12.96
CA TRP A 252 3.09 -2.96 -14.40
C TRP A 252 4.58 -2.82 -14.70
N LEU A 253 5.41 -2.58 -13.67
CA LEU A 253 6.87 -2.43 -13.84
C LEU A 253 7.51 -3.57 -14.65
N PRO A 254 7.22 -4.87 -14.41
CA PRO A 254 7.79 -5.95 -15.22
C PRO A 254 7.40 -5.87 -16.70
N VAL A 255 6.21 -5.38 -17.01
CA VAL A 255 5.73 -5.23 -18.41
C VAL A 255 6.51 -4.14 -19.13
N VAL A 256 6.66 -2.97 -18.48
CA VAL A 256 7.36 -1.82 -19.05
C VAL A 256 8.87 -2.09 -19.16
N MET A 257 9.49 -2.68 -18.13
CA MET A 257 10.92 -2.98 -18.14
C MET A 257 11.29 -4.04 -19.21
N ARG A 258 10.37 -4.97 -19.50
CA ARG A 258 10.56 -5.95 -20.57
C ARG A 258 10.67 -5.31 -21.95
N MET A 259 10.05 -4.16 -22.20
CA MET A 259 10.23 -3.37 -23.43
C MET A 259 11.68 -2.89 -23.59
N MET A 260 12.41 -2.77 -22.48
CA MET A 260 13.84 -2.43 -22.47
C MET A 260 14.77 -3.65 -22.44
N GLY A 261 14.21 -4.88 -22.45
CA GLY A 261 14.97 -6.13 -22.32
C GLY A 261 15.32 -6.51 -20.88
N ILE A 262 14.77 -5.81 -19.89
CA ILE A 262 15.04 -6.05 -18.46
C ILE A 262 13.91 -6.90 -17.88
N ARG A 263 14.28 -7.99 -17.20
CA ARG A 263 13.33 -8.88 -16.53
C ARG A 263 13.36 -8.65 -15.02
N LEU A 264 12.21 -8.32 -14.46
CA LEU A 264 12.02 -8.13 -13.01
C LEU A 264 11.02 -9.16 -12.47
N LEU A 265 11.28 -9.66 -11.27
CA LEU A 265 10.42 -10.62 -10.57
C LEU A 265 9.51 -9.87 -9.58
N LEU A 266 8.38 -9.41 -10.08
CA LEU A 266 7.36 -8.75 -9.29
C LEU A 266 6.00 -9.35 -9.59
N GLN A 267 5.18 -9.59 -8.56
CA GLN A 267 3.80 -10.06 -8.72
C GLN A 267 2.80 -9.00 -8.25
N PRO A 268 1.70 -8.82 -9.00
CA PRO A 268 0.61 -7.95 -8.55
C PRO A 268 -0.17 -8.63 -7.43
N GLY A 269 -0.19 -8.02 -6.27
CA GLY A 269 -0.99 -8.42 -5.11
C GLY A 269 -2.26 -7.59 -5.03
N LYS A 270 -3.40 -8.15 -5.47
CA LYS A 270 -4.68 -7.43 -5.48
C LYS A 270 -5.26 -7.34 -4.08
N GLY A 271 -5.57 -6.11 -3.67
CA GLY A 271 -6.37 -5.80 -2.49
C GLY A 271 -7.72 -5.21 -2.88
N TYR A 272 -8.66 -5.27 -1.94
CA TYR A 272 -9.99 -4.68 -2.07
C TYR A 272 -10.23 -3.69 -0.97
N SER A 273 -10.98 -2.61 -1.26
CA SER A 273 -11.47 -1.70 -0.24
C SER A 273 -12.81 -1.10 -0.62
N HIS A 274 -13.52 -0.62 0.39
CA HIS A 274 -14.70 0.21 0.22
C HIS A 274 -14.66 1.37 1.20
N THR A 275 -15.09 2.55 0.74
CA THR A 275 -15.17 3.75 1.56
C THR A 275 -16.65 4.07 1.78
N TYR A 276 -17.07 4.12 3.03
CA TYR A 276 -18.35 4.66 3.45
C TYR A 276 -18.20 6.18 3.61
N ASP A 277 -18.99 6.95 2.90
CA ASP A 277 -18.91 8.42 2.92
C ASP A 277 -19.47 9.02 4.21
N HIS A 278 -20.38 8.29 4.88
CA HIS A 278 -20.96 8.67 6.15
C HIS A 278 -21.15 7.46 7.06
N VAL A 279 -20.61 7.55 8.28
CA VAL A 279 -20.81 6.58 9.35
C VAL A 279 -21.22 7.36 10.61
N GLU A 280 -22.38 7.05 11.18
CA GLU A 280 -22.93 7.79 12.33
C GLU A 280 -22.02 7.74 13.56
N LYS A 281 -21.52 6.54 13.88
CA LYS A 281 -20.54 6.30 14.96
C LYS A 281 -19.28 5.77 14.34
N ASN A 282 -18.34 6.68 14.04
CA ASN A 282 -17.09 6.32 13.41
C ASN A 282 -16.05 5.89 14.45
N LEU A 283 -15.05 5.17 13.97
CA LEU A 283 -13.86 4.83 14.76
C LEU A 283 -12.99 6.07 14.96
N LYS A 284 -12.20 6.05 16.04
CA LYS A 284 -11.23 7.10 16.35
C LYS A 284 -9.84 6.78 15.84
N TYR A 285 -9.46 5.51 15.87
CA TYR A 285 -8.13 5.07 15.48
C TYR A 285 -8.16 4.25 14.18
N PRO A 286 -7.17 4.42 13.30
CA PRO A 286 -6.92 3.45 12.26
C PRO A 286 -6.46 2.13 12.88
N ALA A 287 -6.90 1.01 12.31
CA ALA A 287 -6.58 -0.29 12.88
C ALA A 287 -6.30 -1.34 11.81
N ILE A 288 -5.39 -2.26 12.14
CA ILE A 288 -5.21 -3.52 11.44
C ILE A 288 -5.77 -4.63 12.33
N LEU A 289 -6.76 -5.34 11.83
CA LEU A 289 -7.41 -6.46 12.48
C LEU A 289 -6.60 -7.73 12.16
N VAL A 290 -5.68 -8.08 13.07
CA VAL A 290 -4.61 -9.06 12.80
C VAL A 290 -5.18 -10.42 12.42
N ASP A 291 -6.08 -10.99 13.24
CA ASP A 291 -6.72 -12.29 12.95
C ASP A 291 -7.62 -12.22 11.70
N GLY A 292 -8.22 -11.08 11.44
CA GLY A 292 -9.08 -10.83 10.27
C GLY A 292 -8.33 -10.46 8.99
N ARG A 293 -7.04 -10.12 9.11
CA ARG A 293 -6.18 -9.61 8.02
C ARG A 293 -6.86 -8.55 7.16
N CYS A 294 -7.54 -7.64 7.81
CA CYS A 294 -8.10 -6.46 7.18
C CYS A 294 -7.68 -5.20 7.94
N ALA A 295 -7.82 -4.07 7.27
CA ALA A 295 -7.45 -2.77 7.78
C ALA A 295 -8.66 -1.86 7.76
N ILE A 296 -8.73 -0.94 8.70
CA ILE A 296 -9.81 0.04 8.82
C ILE A 296 -9.20 1.41 9.03
N THR A 297 -9.65 2.40 8.25
CA THR A 297 -9.17 3.78 8.36
C THR A 297 -10.35 4.73 8.47
N PRO A 298 -10.50 5.43 9.60
CA PRO A 298 -11.47 6.51 9.76
C PRO A 298 -10.91 7.84 9.22
N TRP A 299 -11.78 8.70 8.68
CA TRP A 299 -11.51 10.10 8.36
C TRP A 299 -12.79 10.91 8.65
N LYS A 300 -12.83 11.65 9.74
CA LYS A 300 -14.01 12.42 10.14
C LYS A 300 -15.28 11.54 10.14
N GLN A 301 -16.17 11.74 9.16
CA GLN A 301 -17.40 10.96 8.98
C GLN A 301 -17.27 9.77 8.03
N ARG A 302 -16.12 9.64 7.35
CA ARG A 302 -15.85 8.58 6.38
C ARG A 302 -15.09 7.42 7.03
N LEU A 303 -15.35 6.22 6.55
CA LEU A 303 -14.65 5.02 7.00
C LEU A 303 -14.27 4.18 5.78
N ARG A 304 -13.01 3.76 5.71
CA ARG A 304 -12.58 2.76 4.71
C ARG A 304 -12.28 1.44 5.40
N ILE A 305 -12.84 0.38 4.85
CA ILE A 305 -12.45 -0.99 5.20
C ILE A 305 -11.75 -1.62 3.99
N GLY A 306 -10.68 -2.39 4.23
CA GLY A 306 -9.96 -3.01 3.12
C GLY A 306 -9.05 -4.14 3.58
N GLY A 307 -8.57 -4.92 2.63
CA GLY A 307 -7.70 -6.05 2.94
C GLY A 307 -7.42 -6.90 1.71
N THR A 308 -7.06 -8.14 1.96
CA THR A 308 -6.78 -9.18 0.97
C THR A 308 -5.43 -9.02 0.25
N MET A 309 -4.82 -10.15 -0.05
CA MET A 309 -3.68 -10.31 -0.94
C MET A 309 -4.01 -11.42 -1.94
N GLU A 310 -4.44 -11.05 -3.15
CA GLU A 310 -4.77 -11.97 -4.23
C GLU A 310 -3.70 -11.93 -5.32
N LEU A 311 -2.95 -13.02 -5.52
CA LEU A 311 -1.97 -13.18 -6.59
C LEU A 311 -2.64 -13.81 -7.82
N SER A 312 -3.42 -13.03 -8.56
CA SER A 312 -4.18 -13.49 -9.74
C SER A 312 -3.71 -12.89 -11.07
N GLY A 313 -2.58 -12.19 -11.06
CA GLY A 313 -2.07 -11.44 -12.21
C GLY A 313 -2.75 -10.08 -12.38
N ILE A 314 -2.37 -9.35 -13.41
CA ILE A 314 -2.95 -8.04 -13.73
C ILE A 314 -4.38 -8.25 -14.25
N ASN A 315 -5.36 -7.87 -13.45
CA ASN A 315 -6.79 -7.86 -13.81
C ASN A 315 -7.61 -7.04 -12.80
N ASN A 316 -8.79 -6.57 -13.21
CA ASN A 316 -9.70 -5.74 -12.40
C ASN A 316 -10.92 -6.54 -11.87
N ARG A 317 -10.90 -7.87 -11.96
CA ARG A 317 -12.03 -8.69 -11.49
C ARG A 317 -12.12 -8.63 -9.96
N VAL A 318 -13.28 -8.23 -9.44
CA VAL A 318 -13.58 -8.24 -8.02
C VAL A 318 -14.16 -9.60 -7.61
N LEU A 319 -13.62 -10.22 -6.56
CA LEU A 319 -14.17 -11.43 -5.95
C LEU A 319 -14.99 -11.03 -4.71
N ILE A 320 -16.31 -10.94 -4.86
CA ILE A 320 -17.25 -10.46 -3.83
C ILE A 320 -17.09 -11.19 -2.48
N LYS A 321 -16.89 -12.51 -2.51
CA LYS A 321 -16.65 -13.30 -1.27
C LYS A 321 -15.47 -12.84 -0.45
N ARG A 322 -14.46 -12.20 -1.07
CA ARG A 322 -13.30 -11.65 -0.35
C ARG A 322 -13.62 -10.33 0.32
N MET A 323 -14.41 -9.48 -0.34
CA MET A 323 -14.94 -8.28 0.29
C MET A 323 -15.89 -8.65 1.46
N GLN A 324 -16.66 -9.73 1.31
CA GLN A 324 -17.49 -10.24 2.39
C GLN A 324 -16.65 -10.63 3.62
N GLY A 325 -15.51 -11.31 3.43
CA GLY A 325 -14.59 -11.63 4.54
C GLY A 325 -14.03 -10.38 5.24
N ILE A 326 -13.71 -9.31 4.50
CA ILE A 326 -13.29 -8.03 5.05
C ILE A 326 -14.42 -7.39 5.87
N TYR A 327 -15.61 -7.34 5.31
CA TYR A 327 -16.80 -6.78 5.97
C TYR A 327 -17.18 -7.54 7.25
N GLU A 328 -17.19 -8.87 7.21
CA GLU A 328 -17.44 -9.70 8.38
C GLU A 328 -16.35 -9.53 9.46
N SER A 329 -15.09 -9.42 9.06
CA SER A 329 -13.99 -9.15 10.00
C SER A 329 -14.19 -7.80 10.70
N ALA A 330 -14.52 -6.74 9.97
CA ALA A 330 -14.76 -5.43 10.54
C ALA A 330 -15.86 -5.48 11.61
N ARG A 331 -17.01 -6.12 11.29
CA ARG A 331 -18.15 -6.28 12.23
C ARG A 331 -17.84 -7.18 13.42
N ASN A 332 -17.01 -8.19 13.24
CA ASN A 332 -16.59 -9.08 14.32
C ASN A 332 -15.70 -8.39 15.34
N PHE A 333 -14.86 -7.46 14.92
CA PHE A 333 -14.00 -6.70 15.82
C PHE A 333 -14.72 -5.51 16.44
N TYR A 334 -15.69 -4.96 15.71
CA TYR A 334 -16.48 -3.79 16.12
C TYR A 334 -17.98 -4.11 16.03
N PRO A 335 -18.56 -4.85 17.02
CA PRO A 335 -19.99 -5.25 16.98
C PRO A 335 -20.96 -4.07 16.92
N GLY A 336 -20.54 -2.90 17.48
CA GLY A 336 -21.32 -1.67 17.45
C GLY A 336 -21.23 -0.86 16.16
N LEU A 337 -20.39 -1.29 15.19
CA LEU A 337 -20.21 -0.59 13.92
C LEU A 337 -21.38 -0.86 12.97
N THR A 338 -22.16 0.16 12.67
CA THR A 338 -23.31 0.08 11.77
C THR A 338 -22.89 0.48 10.36
N ILE A 339 -22.60 -0.52 9.53
CA ILE A 339 -22.27 -0.37 8.11
C ILE A 339 -22.96 -1.46 7.31
N ASP A 340 -23.33 -1.16 6.05
CA ASP A 340 -23.94 -2.12 5.13
C ASP A 340 -22.87 -2.81 4.26
N PHE A 341 -23.20 -4.00 3.73
CA PHE A 341 -22.33 -4.64 2.75
C PHE A 341 -22.32 -3.82 1.46
N PRO A 342 -21.12 -3.45 0.92
CA PRO A 342 -21.04 -2.54 -0.22
C PRO A 342 -21.55 -3.17 -1.52
N PRO A 343 -22.24 -2.38 -2.37
CA PRO A 343 -22.56 -2.79 -3.74
C PRO A 343 -21.30 -3.17 -4.53
N ALA A 344 -21.39 -4.14 -5.42
CA ALA A 344 -20.27 -4.70 -6.16
C ALA A 344 -19.50 -3.66 -7.00
N ASP A 345 -20.20 -2.70 -7.56
CA ASP A 345 -19.67 -1.58 -8.37
C ASP A 345 -19.00 -0.49 -7.53
N LYS A 346 -19.17 -0.51 -6.22
CA LYS A 346 -18.53 0.40 -5.26
C LYS A 346 -17.30 -0.21 -4.58
N ILE A 347 -16.98 -1.46 -4.87
CA ILE A 347 -15.77 -2.10 -4.34
C ILE A 347 -14.58 -1.73 -5.20
N TRP A 348 -13.68 -0.95 -4.63
CA TRP A 348 -12.41 -0.62 -5.27
C TRP A 348 -11.43 -1.80 -5.18
N ASN A 349 -10.57 -1.92 -6.18
CA ASN A 349 -9.44 -2.85 -6.14
C ASN A 349 -8.15 -2.21 -6.66
N GLY A 350 -7.03 -2.57 -6.06
CA GLY A 350 -5.71 -2.10 -6.48
C GLY A 350 -4.66 -3.19 -6.44
N LEU A 351 -3.64 -3.06 -7.28
CA LEU A 351 -2.57 -4.02 -7.45
C LEU A 351 -1.30 -3.53 -6.75
N ARG A 352 -0.97 -4.10 -5.58
CA ARG A 352 0.30 -3.82 -4.89
C ARG A 352 1.46 -4.48 -5.65
N PRO A 353 2.58 -3.79 -5.87
CA PRO A 353 3.80 -4.42 -6.38
C PRO A 353 4.46 -5.25 -5.27
N VAL A 354 4.52 -6.58 -5.45
CA VAL A 354 5.08 -7.50 -4.44
C VAL A 354 6.36 -8.11 -4.97
N THR A 355 7.48 -7.71 -4.38
CA THR A 355 8.82 -8.26 -4.64
C THR A 355 9.04 -9.56 -3.85
N PRO A 356 9.93 -10.45 -4.29
CA PRO A 356 10.11 -11.75 -3.61
C PRO A 356 10.88 -11.66 -2.29
N ASP A 357 11.56 -10.56 -2.00
CA ASP A 357 12.35 -10.33 -0.78
C ASP A 357 11.81 -9.22 0.12
N GLY A 358 10.74 -8.53 -0.33
CA GLY A 358 10.08 -7.46 0.40
C GLY A 358 10.74 -6.08 0.29
N LEU A 359 11.87 -5.96 -0.42
CA LEU A 359 12.51 -4.66 -0.69
C LEU A 359 11.99 -4.03 -1.99
N PRO A 360 11.93 -2.70 -2.10
CA PRO A 360 11.61 -2.02 -3.36
C PRO A 360 12.71 -2.22 -4.41
N TYR A 361 12.33 -2.10 -5.70
CA TYR A 361 13.28 -2.02 -6.81
C TYR A 361 13.74 -0.58 -7.03
#